data_7815678fb3f4f51b84ae8b7afba129a3
#
_entry.id   7815678fb3f4f51b84ae8b7afba129a3
#
_cell.length_a   1.000
_cell.length_b   1.000
_cell.length_c   1.000
_cell.angle_alpha   90.00
_cell.angle_beta   90.00
_cell.angle_gamma   90.00
#
_symmetry.space_group_name_H-M   'P 1'
#
loop_
_entity.id
_entity.type
_entity.pdbx_description
1 polymer ?
#
loop_
_entity_poly.entity_id
_entity_poly.type
_entity_poly.pdbx_seq_one_letter_code
_entity_poly.pdbx_strand_id
1 'polypeptide(L)'
;HCLRAISDGVLVGVNTVLKDNPLLTTRMINGSNPIRLIIDPSLKLSNKFKIFKDGNKNIIFTNSNKKKKLKNTKIIQLPKKNFTLNIYNYINKTSLKTVLIEGGPTTLSHFIELKLINYMQFIISPTLIGSGIDSIKLKPITNLDKAIRVNNKISKLGKEIIITLNLNS
;
A
#
# COMPACT_ATOMS: atom_id res chain seq x y z
N HIS A 1 -8.04 4.88 9.36
CA HIS A 1 -7.36 6.04 9.92
C HIS A 1 -6.46 5.66 11.11
N CYS A 2 -6.88 4.72 11.99
CA CYS A 2 -6.06 4.24 13.11
C CYS A 2 -4.77 3.59 12.60
N LEU A 3 -4.84 2.73 11.58
CA LEU A 3 -3.65 2.11 10.99
C LEU A 3 -2.68 3.15 10.41
N ARG A 4 -3.19 4.21 9.78
CA ARG A 4 -2.33 5.31 9.28
C ARG A 4 -1.64 6.05 10.41
N ALA A 5 -2.32 6.26 11.55
CA ALA A 5 -1.76 7.00 12.67
C ALA A 5 -0.60 6.27 13.37
N ILE A 6 -0.59 4.95 13.32
CA ILE A 6 0.48 4.11 13.91
C ILE A 6 1.55 3.71 12.89
N SER A 7 1.43 4.18 11.64
CA SER A 7 2.39 3.86 10.56
C SER A 7 3.24 5.07 10.22
N ASP A 8 4.53 4.86 9.97
CA ASP A 8 5.45 5.90 9.51
C ASP A 8 5.20 6.25 8.03
N GLY A 9 4.75 5.28 7.26
CA GLY A 9 4.46 5.43 5.83
C GLY A 9 3.16 4.76 5.40
N VAL A 10 2.50 5.30 4.37
CA VAL A 10 1.37 4.67 3.68
C VAL A 10 1.72 4.49 2.20
N LEU A 11 1.69 3.25 1.71
CA LEU A 11 2.07 2.90 0.34
C LEU A 11 0.84 2.57 -0.49
N VAL A 12 0.74 3.22 -1.67
CA VAL A 12 -0.34 3.00 -2.63
C VAL A 12 0.21 2.91 -4.06
N GLY A 13 -0.53 2.22 -4.93
CA GLY A 13 -0.29 2.26 -6.37
C GLY A 13 -0.86 3.52 -7.03
N VAL A 14 -0.30 3.93 -8.16
CA VAL A 14 -0.74 5.10 -8.93
C VAL A 14 -2.23 5.05 -9.30
N ASN A 15 -2.77 3.86 -9.57
CA ASN A 15 -4.19 3.71 -9.95
C ASN A 15 -5.14 4.10 -8.81
N THR A 16 -4.78 3.86 -7.56
CA THR A 16 -5.53 4.34 -6.39
C THR A 16 -5.58 5.87 -6.38
N VAL A 17 -4.45 6.53 -6.63
CA VAL A 17 -4.41 7.99 -6.70
C VAL A 17 -5.22 8.55 -7.87
N LEU A 18 -5.13 7.90 -9.05
CA LEU A 18 -5.83 8.33 -10.26
C LEU A 18 -7.34 8.18 -10.14
N LYS A 19 -7.83 7.09 -9.52
CA LYS A 19 -9.26 6.79 -9.40
C LYS A 19 -9.91 7.54 -8.25
N ASP A 20 -9.31 7.45 -7.06
CA ASP A 20 -9.97 7.87 -5.82
C ASP A 20 -9.54 9.26 -5.37
N ASN A 21 -8.45 9.81 -5.92
CA ASN A 21 -7.85 11.10 -5.54
C ASN A 21 -7.81 11.29 -4.00
N PRO A 22 -7.24 10.32 -3.25
CA PRO A 22 -7.33 10.27 -1.80
C PRO A 22 -6.39 11.30 -1.15
N LEU A 23 -6.65 11.65 0.11
CA LEU A 23 -5.73 12.44 0.93
C LEU A 23 -4.68 11.58 1.64
N LEU A 24 -5.01 10.34 2.00
CA LEU A 24 -4.16 9.42 2.76
C LEU A 24 -3.68 10.01 4.11
N THR A 25 -4.55 10.72 4.79
CA THR A 25 -4.30 11.39 6.06
C THR A 25 -5.03 10.71 7.22
N THR A 26 -4.74 11.14 8.45
CA THR A 26 -5.34 10.69 9.70
C THR A 26 -6.49 11.58 10.19
N ARG A 27 -7.11 12.35 9.30
CA ARG A 27 -8.12 13.40 9.59
C ARG A 27 -9.30 12.98 10.46
N MET A 28 -9.57 11.68 10.62
CA MET A 28 -10.70 11.15 11.42
C MET A 28 -10.30 10.85 12.87
N ILE A 29 -9.02 10.94 13.21
CA ILE A 29 -8.48 10.65 14.53
C ILE A 29 -7.29 11.56 14.83
N ASN A 30 -6.95 11.71 16.11
CA ASN A 30 -5.72 12.36 16.51
C ASN A 30 -4.51 11.48 16.19
N GLY A 31 -3.53 12.02 15.46
CA GLY A 31 -2.30 11.31 15.08
C GLY A 31 -1.54 12.03 13.97
N SER A 32 -0.27 11.69 13.81
CA SER A 32 0.57 12.24 12.74
C SER A 32 0.19 11.63 11.39
N ASN A 33 0.28 12.41 10.32
CA ASN A 33 0.10 11.90 8.98
C ASN A 33 1.34 11.09 8.56
N PRO A 34 1.16 9.87 8.02
CA PRO A 34 2.27 9.07 7.49
C PRO A 34 2.86 9.71 6.24
N ILE A 35 4.13 9.42 5.95
CA ILE A 35 4.75 9.75 4.66
C ILE A 35 4.06 8.93 3.58
N ARG A 36 3.63 9.58 2.49
CA ARG A 36 2.97 8.89 1.38
C ARG A 36 4.00 8.33 0.42
N LEU A 37 3.94 7.04 0.22
CA LEU A 37 4.78 6.27 -0.69
C LEU A 37 3.93 5.86 -1.89
N ILE A 38 4.25 6.33 -3.08
CA ILE A 38 3.42 6.11 -4.27
C ILE A 38 4.22 5.36 -5.34
N ILE A 39 3.69 4.24 -5.79
CA ILE A 39 4.25 3.47 -6.91
C ILE A 39 3.66 4.01 -8.20
N ASP A 40 4.44 4.81 -8.94
CA ASP A 40 4.07 5.40 -10.24
C ASP A 40 5.16 5.11 -11.29
N PRO A 41 5.20 3.87 -11.83
CA PRO A 41 6.28 3.45 -12.72
C PRO A 41 6.47 4.38 -13.94
N SER A 42 5.40 4.93 -14.49
CA SER A 42 5.43 5.77 -15.69
C SER A 42 5.40 7.28 -15.40
N LEU A 43 5.44 7.67 -14.12
CA LEU A 43 5.38 9.05 -13.62
C LEU A 43 4.19 9.83 -14.22
N LYS A 44 2.98 9.27 -14.06
CA LYS A 44 1.72 9.81 -14.60
C LYS A 44 1.16 10.96 -13.77
N LEU A 45 1.42 10.97 -12.45
CA LEU A 45 0.81 11.93 -11.53
C LEU A 45 1.25 13.37 -11.82
N SER A 46 0.38 14.32 -11.46
CA SER A 46 0.60 15.76 -11.60
C SER A 46 0.08 16.51 -10.36
N ASN A 47 0.45 17.76 -10.19
CA ASN A 47 0.07 18.59 -9.05
C ASN A 47 -1.46 18.84 -8.90
N LYS A 48 -2.29 18.33 -9.80
CA LYS A 48 -3.75 18.44 -9.70
C LYS A 48 -4.36 17.60 -8.58
N PHE A 49 -3.71 16.49 -8.19
CA PHE A 49 -4.19 15.56 -7.16
C PHE A 49 -4.07 16.15 -5.75
N LYS A 50 -5.01 15.78 -4.87
CA LYS A 50 -5.12 16.30 -3.50
C LYS A 50 -3.87 16.04 -2.66
N ILE A 51 -3.21 14.90 -2.84
CA ILE A 51 -1.97 14.53 -2.13
C ILE A 51 -0.81 15.51 -2.32
N PHE A 52 -0.83 16.37 -3.35
CA PHE A 52 0.20 17.39 -3.58
C PHE A 52 -0.20 18.79 -3.11
N LYS A 53 -1.41 18.97 -2.52
CA LYS A 53 -1.96 20.28 -2.17
C LYS A 53 -1.97 20.58 -0.68
N ASP A 54 -1.73 19.61 0.18
CA ASP A 54 -1.92 19.69 1.63
C ASP A 54 -0.61 19.83 2.44
N GLY A 55 0.52 20.02 1.78
CA GLY A 55 1.81 20.23 2.43
C GLY A 55 2.51 18.95 2.95
N ASN A 56 1.83 17.82 3.00
CA ASN A 56 2.41 16.56 3.51
C ASN A 56 3.47 15.99 2.56
N LYS A 57 4.45 15.27 3.14
CA LYS A 57 5.57 14.68 2.39
C LYS A 57 5.11 13.49 1.54
N ASN A 58 5.63 13.44 0.30
CA ASN A 58 5.40 12.34 -0.63
C ASN A 58 6.73 11.79 -1.14
N ILE A 59 6.79 10.49 -1.37
CA ILE A 59 7.87 9.81 -2.09
C ILE A 59 7.24 9.04 -3.24
N ILE A 60 7.68 9.29 -4.47
CA ILE A 60 7.22 8.55 -5.65
C ILE A 60 8.34 7.65 -6.14
N PHE A 61 8.02 6.37 -6.29
CA PHE A 61 8.89 5.39 -6.93
C PHE A 61 8.52 5.25 -8.40
N THR A 62 9.49 5.45 -9.27
CA THR A 62 9.31 5.37 -10.73
C THR A 62 10.46 4.63 -11.41
N ASN A 63 10.19 4.04 -12.57
CA ASN A 63 11.24 3.54 -13.47
C ASN A 63 11.33 4.38 -14.75
N SER A 64 10.63 5.51 -14.79
CA SER A 64 10.61 6.44 -15.90
C SER A 64 11.78 7.42 -15.84
N ASN A 65 12.38 7.72 -16.98
CA ASN A 65 13.43 8.76 -17.11
C ASN A 65 12.85 10.19 -17.21
N LYS A 66 11.51 10.35 -17.13
CA LYS A 66 10.87 11.66 -17.19
C LYS A 66 11.30 12.51 -16.00
N LYS A 67 11.66 13.77 -16.27
CA LYS A 67 11.88 14.77 -15.22
C LYS A 67 10.56 15.48 -14.93
N LYS A 68 10.16 15.51 -13.65
CA LYS A 68 8.94 16.17 -13.20
C LYS A 68 9.16 16.82 -11.83
N LYS A 69 8.59 18.00 -11.62
CA LYS A 69 8.57 18.68 -10.33
C LYS A 69 7.17 18.58 -9.73
N LEU A 70 7.05 17.88 -8.60
CA LEU A 70 5.81 17.71 -7.85
C LEU A 70 5.98 18.34 -6.47
N LYS A 71 4.91 18.99 -5.96
CA LYS A 71 4.94 19.68 -4.67
C LYS A 71 5.18 18.69 -3.52
N ASN A 72 6.05 19.07 -2.57
CA ASN A 72 6.38 18.29 -1.37
C ASN A 72 6.74 16.82 -1.67
N THR A 73 7.40 16.56 -2.81
CA THR A 73 7.62 15.20 -3.31
C THR A 73 9.07 14.94 -3.66
N LYS A 74 9.61 13.87 -3.10
CA LYS A 74 10.88 13.26 -3.53
C LYS A 74 10.57 12.18 -4.56
N ILE A 75 11.15 12.27 -5.76
CA ILE A 75 11.01 11.26 -6.81
C ILE A 75 12.25 10.37 -6.77
N ILE A 76 12.03 9.07 -6.63
CA ILE A 76 13.06 8.04 -6.58
C ILE A 76 12.96 7.19 -7.83
N GLN A 77 13.95 7.29 -8.69
CA GLN A 77 14.06 6.46 -9.87
C GLN A 77 14.73 5.13 -9.50
N LEU A 78 14.08 4.02 -9.83
CA LEU A 78 14.56 2.67 -9.56
C LEU A 78 14.55 1.83 -10.83
N PRO A 79 15.44 0.82 -10.96
CA PRO A 79 15.46 -0.08 -12.10
C PRO A 79 14.11 -0.80 -12.29
N LYS A 80 13.69 -0.99 -13.55
CA LYS A 80 12.45 -1.73 -13.89
C LYS A 80 12.53 -3.20 -13.44
N LYS A 81 13.70 -3.83 -13.60
CA LYS A 81 13.94 -5.20 -13.13
C LYS A 81 13.83 -5.23 -11.60
N ASN A 82 13.05 -6.16 -11.07
CA ASN A 82 12.80 -6.32 -9.63
C ASN A 82 12.27 -5.05 -8.94
N PHE A 83 11.41 -4.28 -9.62
CA PHE A 83 11.00 -2.94 -9.18
C PHE A 83 10.41 -2.94 -7.75
N THR A 84 9.50 -3.87 -7.44
CA THR A 84 8.90 -3.99 -6.10
C THR A 84 9.94 -4.31 -5.03
N LEU A 85 10.89 -5.22 -5.31
CA LEU A 85 11.98 -5.53 -4.39
C LEU A 85 12.91 -4.31 -4.19
N ASN A 86 13.18 -3.55 -5.24
CA ASN A 86 13.96 -2.33 -5.15
C ASN A 86 13.27 -1.26 -4.29
N ILE A 87 11.93 -1.15 -4.36
CA ILE A 87 11.14 -0.27 -3.49
C ILE A 87 11.28 -0.73 -2.03
N TYR A 88 11.08 -2.01 -1.76
CA TYR A 88 11.24 -2.59 -0.41
C TYR A 88 12.64 -2.31 0.16
N ASN A 89 13.68 -2.58 -0.62
CA ASN A 89 15.07 -2.32 -0.20
C ASN A 89 15.34 -0.82 0.04
N TYR A 90 14.72 0.07 -0.74
CA TYR A 90 14.82 1.51 -0.50
C TYR A 90 14.16 1.88 0.83
N ILE A 91 12.95 1.39 1.10
CA ILE A 91 12.21 1.66 2.34
C ILE A 91 13.02 1.19 3.56
N ASN A 92 13.59 -0.01 3.52
CA ASN A 92 14.40 -0.58 4.62
C ASN A 92 15.68 0.21 4.92
N LYS A 93 16.16 1.04 3.98
CA LYS A 93 17.30 1.95 4.19
C LYS A 93 16.89 3.29 4.80
N THR A 94 15.59 3.53 4.99
CA THR A 94 15.07 4.74 5.64
C THR A 94 14.80 4.50 7.11
N SER A 95 14.40 5.56 7.83
CA SER A 95 13.95 5.47 9.22
C SER A 95 12.51 4.97 9.39
N LEU A 96 11.82 4.60 8.30
CA LEU A 96 10.43 4.10 8.34
C LEU A 96 10.43 2.67 8.92
N LYS A 97 9.89 2.49 10.11
CA LYS A 97 9.79 1.18 10.78
C LYS A 97 8.52 0.43 10.39
N THR A 98 7.43 1.16 10.18
CA THR A 98 6.11 0.59 9.86
C THR A 98 5.54 1.24 8.62
N VAL A 99 5.24 0.44 7.60
CA VAL A 99 4.61 0.90 6.35
C VAL A 99 3.30 0.15 6.12
N LEU A 100 2.22 0.90 6.07
CA LEU A 100 0.89 0.40 5.73
C LEU A 100 0.73 0.37 4.22
N ILE A 101 0.42 -0.79 3.64
CA ILE A 101 0.09 -0.92 2.22
C ILE A 101 -1.44 -0.82 2.07
N GLU A 102 -1.91 0.32 1.57
CA GLU A 102 -3.30 0.54 1.17
C GLU A 102 -3.40 0.52 -0.36
N GLY A 103 -2.84 -0.49 -0.97
CA GLY A 103 -2.77 -0.60 -2.41
C GLY A 103 -3.97 -1.32 -3.02
N GLY A 104 -4.20 -1.10 -4.31
CA GLY A 104 -5.08 -1.97 -5.08
C GLY A 104 -4.49 -3.39 -5.21
N PRO A 105 -5.29 -4.35 -5.75
CA PRO A 105 -4.91 -5.76 -5.81
C PRO A 105 -3.52 -6.00 -6.43
N THR A 106 -3.16 -5.28 -7.49
CA THR A 106 -1.86 -5.45 -8.15
C THR A 106 -0.68 -5.13 -7.23
N THR A 107 -0.75 -4.01 -6.49
CA THR A 107 0.31 -3.63 -5.56
C THR A 107 0.46 -4.67 -4.46
N LEU A 108 -0.65 -5.03 -3.82
CA LEU A 108 -0.66 -5.97 -2.71
C LEU A 108 -0.15 -7.35 -3.15
N SER A 109 -0.63 -7.85 -4.30
CA SER A 109 -0.23 -9.16 -4.84
C SER A 109 1.28 -9.25 -5.10
N HIS A 110 1.90 -8.22 -5.67
CA HIS A 110 3.35 -8.21 -5.90
C HIS A 110 4.15 -8.31 -4.58
N PHE A 111 3.72 -7.61 -3.53
CA PHE A 111 4.40 -7.71 -2.23
C PHE A 111 4.19 -9.07 -1.56
N ILE A 112 3.00 -9.67 -1.69
CA ILE A 112 2.72 -11.03 -1.18
C ILE A 112 3.55 -12.08 -1.92
N GLU A 113 3.57 -12.05 -3.26
CA GLU A 113 4.33 -13.00 -4.09
C GLU A 113 5.83 -13.00 -3.75
N LEU A 114 6.37 -11.83 -3.38
CA LEU A 114 7.77 -11.68 -2.98
C LEU A 114 8.00 -11.92 -1.48
N LYS A 115 6.97 -12.30 -0.71
CA LYS A 115 7.02 -12.51 0.75
C LYS A 115 7.55 -11.29 1.51
N LEU A 116 7.15 -10.08 1.12
CA LEU A 116 7.60 -8.81 1.68
C LEU A 116 6.59 -8.19 2.66
N ILE A 117 5.55 -8.93 3.03
CA ILE A 117 4.50 -8.51 3.97
C ILE A 117 4.61 -9.33 5.24
N ASN A 118 4.65 -8.65 6.38
CA ASN A 118 4.68 -9.28 7.69
C ASN A 118 3.27 -9.62 8.20
N TYR A 119 2.35 -8.67 8.07
CA TYR A 119 0.97 -8.80 8.54
C TYR A 119 -0.01 -8.33 7.48
N MET A 120 -1.15 -8.99 7.40
CA MET A 120 -2.26 -8.59 6.54
C MET A 120 -3.55 -8.57 7.34
N GLN A 121 -4.41 -7.56 7.10
CA GLN A 121 -5.71 -7.47 7.74
C GLN A 121 -6.82 -7.46 6.71
N PHE A 122 -7.81 -8.31 6.91
CA PHE A 122 -9.10 -8.26 6.22
C PHE A 122 -10.14 -7.68 7.17
N ILE A 123 -10.89 -6.70 6.68
CA ILE A 123 -12.06 -6.14 7.38
C ILE A 123 -13.28 -6.64 6.63
N ILE A 124 -14.09 -7.45 7.29
CA ILE A 124 -15.30 -8.03 6.73
C ILE A 124 -16.49 -7.27 7.30
N SER A 125 -17.16 -6.49 6.45
CA SER A 125 -18.40 -5.80 6.79
C SER A 125 -19.58 -6.78 6.69
N PRO A 126 -20.58 -6.71 7.58
CA PRO A 126 -21.81 -7.51 7.49
C PRO A 126 -22.76 -6.95 6.40
N THR A 127 -22.25 -6.77 5.18
CA THR A 127 -22.98 -6.19 4.06
C THR A 127 -22.74 -7.03 2.81
N LEU A 128 -23.81 -7.45 2.16
CA LEU A 128 -23.77 -8.17 0.88
C LEU A 128 -23.91 -7.16 -0.26
N ILE A 129 -22.91 -7.09 -1.14
CA ILE A 129 -22.85 -6.10 -2.25
C ILE A 129 -23.16 -6.77 -3.61
N GLY A 130 -23.11 -8.09 -3.69
CA GLY A 130 -23.41 -8.86 -4.91
C GLY A 130 -22.20 -9.02 -5.84
N SER A 131 -21.45 -7.95 -6.14
CA SER A 131 -20.24 -8.01 -6.96
C SER A 131 -19.17 -7.06 -6.42
N GLY A 132 -17.91 -7.29 -6.77
CA GLY A 132 -16.80 -6.48 -6.27
C GLY A 132 -15.50 -6.66 -7.07
N ILE A 133 -14.45 -6.01 -6.59
CA ILE A 133 -13.09 -6.15 -7.13
C ILE A 133 -12.31 -7.08 -6.21
N ASP A 134 -11.58 -8.05 -6.79
CA ASP A 134 -10.70 -8.92 -6.03
C ASP A 134 -9.68 -8.10 -5.23
N SER A 135 -9.57 -8.38 -3.93
CA SER A 135 -8.59 -7.69 -3.07
C SER A 135 -7.16 -8.16 -3.33
N ILE A 136 -6.98 -9.40 -3.79
CA ILE A 136 -5.70 -10.07 -4.06
C ILE A 136 -5.81 -10.85 -5.37
N LYS A 137 -4.77 -10.76 -6.22
CA LYS A 137 -4.65 -11.51 -7.48
C LYS A 137 -3.31 -12.24 -7.50
N LEU A 138 -3.25 -13.40 -6.86
CA LEU A 138 -2.08 -14.26 -6.87
C LEU A 138 -2.13 -15.21 -8.08
N LYS A 139 -0.96 -15.73 -8.45
CA LYS A 139 -0.88 -16.77 -9.45
C LYS A 139 -1.57 -18.04 -8.95
N PRO A 140 -2.35 -18.73 -9.80
CA PRO A 140 -2.96 -19.98 -9.41
C PRO A 140 -1.88 -21.01 -9.05
N ILE A 141 -2.16 -21.82 -8.02
CA ILE A 141 -1.32 -22.94 -7.62
C ILE A 141 -1.99 -24.24 -8.09
N THR A 142 -1.19 -25.19 -8.53
CA THR A 142 -1.66 -26.52 -8.96
C THR A 142 -1.63 -27.57 -7.86
N ASN A 143 -0.92 -27.28 -6.75
CA ASN A 143 -0.80 -28.16 -5.60
C ASN A 143 -0.97 -27.35 -4.30
N LEU A 144 -1.77 -27.87 -3.36
CA LEU A 144 -2.01 -27.25 -2.06
C LEU A 144 -0.75 -27.15 -1.16
N ASP A 145 0.27 -27.96 -1.42
CA ASP A 145 1.56 -27.85 -0.72
C ASP A 145 2.27 -26.51 -0.98
N LYS A 146 1.93 -25.87 -2.12
CA LYS A 146 2.42 -24.53 -2.48
C LYS A 146 1.57 -23.40 -1.92
N ALA A 147 0.50 -23.70 -1.19
CA ALA A 147 -0.36 -22.68 -0.60
C ALA A 147 0.38 -21.92 0.52
N ILE A 148 0.14 -20.64 0.60
CA ILE A 148 0.63 -19.81 1.72
C ILE A 148 -0.27 -20.12 2.93
N ARG A 149 0.27 -20.85 3.89
CA ARG A 149 -0.39 -21.14 5.16
C ARG A 149 0.04 -20.08 6.17
N VAL A 150 -0.90 -19.57 6.94
CA VAL A 150 -0.65 -18.44 7.84
C VAL A 150 -1.39 -18.63 9.15
N ASN A 151 -0.80 -18.12 10.23
CA ASN A 151 -1.49 -17.99 11.51
C ASN A 151 -2.44 -16.80 11.46
N ASN A 152 -3.60 -16.93 12.09
CA ASN A 152 -4.57 -15.86 12.12
C ASN A 152 -5.04 -15.51 13.53
N LYS A 153 -5.49 -14.25 13.69
CA LYS A 153 -6.22 -13.78 14.87
C LYS A 153 -7.49 -13.08 14.39
N ILE A 154 -8.62 -13.45 15.01
CA ILE A 154 -9.92 -12.84 14.72
C ILE A 154 -10.28 -11.89 15.85
N SER A 155 -10.77 -10.71 15.50
CA SER A 155 -11.29 -9.70 16.44
C SER A 155 -12.51 -9.00 15.84
N LYS A 156 -13.28 -8.28 16.67
CA LYS A 156 -14.45 -7.51 16.26
C LYS A 156 -14.16 -6.01 16.39
N LEU A 157 -14.67 -5.24 15.44
CA LEU A 157 -14.72 -3.78 15.49
C LEU A 157 -16.16 -3.33 15.23
N GLY A 158 -16.93 -3.13 16.30
CA GLY A 158 -18.37 -2.92 16.18
C GLY A 158 -19.07 -4.13 15.56
N LYS A 159 -19.70 -3.93 14.39
CA LYS A 159 -20.36 -5.00 13.62
C LYS A 159 -19.41 -5.73 12.65
N GLU A 160 -18.20 -5.23 12.45
CA GLU A 160 -17.23 -5.76 11.51
C GLU A 160 -16.35 -6.83 12.14
N ILE A 161 -15.85 -7.76 11.33
CA ILE A 161 -14.86 -8.78 11.72
C ILE A 161 -13.53 -8.38 11.12
N ILE A 162 -12.49 -8.36 11.96
CA ILE A 162 -11.10 -8.17 11.52
C ILE A 162 -10.38 -9.50 11.62
N ILE A 163 -9.82 -9.96 10.51
CA ILE A 163 -8.94 -11.12 10.45
C ILE A 163 -7.53 -10.59 10.22
N THR A 164 -6.65 -10.78 11.19
CA THR A 164 -5.22 -10.45 11.08
C THR A 164 -4.44 -11.72 10.79
N LEU A 165 -3.73 -11.75 9.67
CA LEU A 165 -2.84 -12.83 9.25
C LEU A 165 -1.39 -12.44 9.55
N ASN A 166 -0.62 -13.39 10.12
CA ASN A 166 0.83 -13.28 10.25
C ASN A 166 1.47 -14.09 9.10
N LEU A 167 2.21 -13.42 8.21
CA LEU A 167 2.86 -14.00 7.04
C LEU A 167 4.36 -14.34 7.28
N ASN A 168 4.87 -14.08 8.48
CA ASN A 168 6.27 -14.39 8.85
C ASN A 168 6.45 -15.82 9.40
N SER A 169 5.42 -16.66 9.37
CA SER A 169 5.46 -18.03 9.90
C SER A 169 5.97 -19.03 8.88
#